data_84d7932a23ba0ae8d47aaa296a23bbba
#
_entry.id   84d7932a23ba0ae8d47aaa296a23bbba
#
_cell.length_a   1.000
_cell.length_b   1.000
_cell.length_c   1.000
_cell.angle_alpha   90.00
_cell.angle_beta   90.00
_cell.angle_gamma   90.00
#
_symmetry.space_group_name_H-M   'P 1'
#
loop_
_entity.id
_entity.type
_entity.pdbx_description
1 polymer ?
#
loop_
_entity_poly.entity_id
_entity_poly.type
_entity_poly.pdbx_seq_one_letter_code
_entity_poly.pdbx_strand_id
1 'polypeptide(L)'
;MFDGLQGKLQEVFRQLKGEGRVSAKALEKALRQIRLALLEADVHIRVVRPFVDRLRERAVGQEVLASLTLAQQVIKIVCDELTALLGEEGRELELRGRLVAILFCGL
;
A
#
# COMPACT_ATOMS: atom_id res chain seq x y z
N MET A 1 7.64 10.99 9.46
CA MET A 1 7.99 9.66 8.94
C MET A 1 7.01 9.20 7.86
N PHE A 2 5.72 9.13 8.15
CA PHE A 2 4.73 8.70 7.15
C PHE A 2 4.36 9.76 6.11
N ASP A 3 4.62 11.03 6.36
CA ASP A 3 4.30 12.14 5.43
C ASP A 3 5.00 11.99 4.08
N GLY A 4 6.26 11.54 4.05
CA GLY A 4 6.99 11.28 2.82
C GLY A 4 6.39 10.12 2.01
N LEU A 5 6.06 9.00 2.65
CA LEU A 5 5.42 7.85 2.02
C LEU A 5 4.01 8.20 1.54
N GLN A 6 3.21 8.83 2.39
CA GLN A 6 1.86 9.27 2.05
C GLN A 6 1.86 10.20 0.84
N GLY A 7 2.73 11.20 0.83
CA GLY A 7 2.86 12.14 -0.29
C GLY A 7 3.22 11.45 -1.60
N LYS A 8 4.14 10.49 -1.57
CA LYS A 8 4.54 9.72 -2.75
C LYS A 8 3.41 8.81 -3.26
N LEU A 9 2.70 8.13 -2.37
CA LEU A 9 1.55 7.31 -2.75
C LEU A 9 0.42 8.17 -3.33
N GLN A 10 0.13 9.32 -2.73
CA GLN A 10 -0.86 10.26 -3.26
C GLN A 10 -0.49 10.77 -4.66
N GLU A 11 0.79 11.05 -4.91
CA GLU A 11 1.26 11.46 -6.24
C GLU A 11 1.08 10.34 -7.27
N VAL A 12 1.41 9.10 -6.92
CA VAL A 12 1.17 7.93 -7.78
C VAL A 12 -0.32 7.80 -8.11
N PHE A 13 -1.18 7.94 -7.11
CA PHE A 13 -2.64 7.86 -7.30
C PHE A 13 -3.18 9.01 -8.15
N ARG A 14 -2.66 10.21 -7.97
CA ARG A 14 -3.02 11.36 -8.80
C ARG A 14 -2.65 11.14 -10.26
N GLN A 15 -1.48 10.61 -10.54
CA GLN A 15 -1.05 10.27 -11.90
C GLN A 15 -1.95 9.20 -12.53
N LEU A 16 -2.31 8.16 -11.79
CA LEU A 16 -3.24 7.12 -12.27
C LEU A 16 -4.63 7.69 -12.59
N LYS A 17 -5.14 8.60 -11.75
CA LYS A 17 -6.44 9.25 -11.98
C LYS A 17 -6.44 10.19 -13.18
N GLY A 18 -5.30 10.79 -13.50
CA GLY A 18 -5.13 11.67 -14.66
C GLY A 18 -5.13 10.93 -15.99
N GLU A 19 -4.90 9.62 -15.99
CA GLU A 19 -4.98 8.78 -17.18
C GLU A 19 -6.42 8.25 -17.35
N GLY A 20 -7.08 8.56 -18.45
CA GLY A 20 -8.45 8.12 -18.72
C GLY A 20 -8.59 6.58 -18.83
N ARG A 21 -7.50 5.88 -19.14
CA ARG A 21 -7.37 4.42 -19.11
C ARG A 21 -6.04 4.06 -18.44
N VAL A 22 -6.08 3.17 -17.45
CA VAL A 22 -4.85 2.60 -16.87
C VAL A 22 -4.34 1.53 -17.84
N SER A 23 -3.33 1.89 -18.64
CA SER A 23 -2.62 0.94 -19.50
C SER A 23 -1.73 0.03 -18.67
N ALA A 24 -1.34 -1.13 -19.21
CA ALA A 24 -0.37 -2.02 -18.57
C ALA A 24 0.94 -1.28 -18.26
N LYS A 25 1.36 -0.38 -19.14
CA LYS A 25 2.56 0.46 -18.94
C LYS A 25 2.39 1.44 -17.78
N ALA A 26 1.23 2.08 -17.66
CA ALA A 26 0.93 2.99 -16.55
C ALA A 26 0.86 2.23 -15.22
N LEU A 27 0.29 1.04 -15.20
CA LEU A 27 0.25 0.17 -14.03
C LEU A 27 1.66 -0.23 -13.58
N GLU A 28 2.51 -0.71 -14.49
CA GLU A 28 3.90 -1.09 -14.15
C GLU A 28 4.72 0.10 -13.66
N LYS A 29 4.52 1.29 -14.23
CA LYS A 29 5.13 2.53 -13.73
C LYS A 29 4.67 2.83 -12.30
N ALA A 30 3.37 2.74 -12.02
CA ALA A 30 2.82 2.97 -10.70
C ALA A 30 3.36 1.96 -9.67
N LEU A 31 3.39 0.67 -10.00
CA LEU A 31 3.94 -0.38 -9.14
C LEU A 31 5.43 -0.15 -8.82
N ARG A 32 6.20 0.31 -9.80
CA ARG A 32 7.61 0.68 -9.59
C ARG A 32 7.76 1.85 -8.61
N GLN A 33 6.93 2.88 -8.76
CA GLN A 33 6.93 4.04 -7.87
C GLN A 33 6.50 3.67 -6.44
N ILE A 34 5.50 2.82 -6.29
CA ILE A 34 5.07 2.29 -4.98
C ILE A 34 6.21 1.49 -4.33
N ARG A 35 6.87 0.62 -5.09
CA ARG A 35 8.04 -0.13 -4.61
C ARG A 35 9.13 0.80 -4.09
N LEU A 36 9.49 1.82 -4.85
CA LEU A 36 10.52 2.79 -4.45
C LEU A 36 10.10 3.56 -3.20
N ALA A 37 8.84 4.01 -3.12
CA ALA A 37 8.33 4.72 -1.97
C ALA A 37 8.39 3.89 -0.69
N LEU A 38 8.06 2.60 -0.76
CA LEU A 38 8.16 1.68 0.38
C LEU A 38 9.61 1.44 0.81
N LEU A 39 10.53 1.25 -0.15
CA LEU A 39 11.95 1.09 0.15
C LEU A 39 12.55 2.36 0.78
N GLU A 40 12.17 3.54 0.31
CA GLU A 40 12.59 4.81 0.91
C GLU A 40 12.00 5.04 2.31
N ALA A 41 10.87 4.41 2.62
CA ALA A 41 10.28 4.39 3.96
C ALA A 41 10.85 3.27 4.85
N ASP A 42 12.00 2.70 4.48
CA ASP A 42 12.72 1.64 5.21
C ASP A 42 11.96 0.31 5.34
N VAL A 43 10.98 0.06 4.46
CA VAL A 43 10.33 -1.25 4.40
C VAL A 43 11.29 -2.27 3.80
N HIS A 44 11.47 -3.40 4.47
CA HIS A 44 12.43 -4.42 4.04
C HIS A 44 12.03 -5.03 2.69
N ILE A 45 13.02 -5.26 1.82
CA ILE A 45 12.81 -5.79 0.46
C ILE A 45 12.05 -7.13 0.42
N ARG A 46 12.20 -7.98 1.44
CA ARG A 46 11.47 -9.24 1.56
C ARG A 46 9.97 -9.06 1.78
N VAL A 47 9.54 -7.88 2.25
CA VAL A 47 8.13 -7.49 2.40
C VAL A 47 7.65 -6.81 1.13
N VAL A 48 8.46 -5.92 0.56
CA VAL A 48 8.10 -5.13 -0.62
C VAL A 48 7.87 -6.00 -1.86
N ARG A 49 8.74 -6.97 -2.13
CA ARG A 49 8.61 -7.84 -3.31
C ARG A 49 7.28 -8.59 -3.38
N PRO A 50 6.93 -9.45 -2.39
CA PRO A 50 5.66 -10.17 -2.45
C PRO A 50 4.45 -9.23 -2.41
N PHE A 51 4.56 -8.08 -1.76
CA PHE A 51 3.52 -7.05 -1.77
C PHE A 51 3.25 -6.53 -3.19
N VAL A 52 4.29 -6.11 -3.90
CA VAL A 52 4.16 -5.60 -5.28
C VAL A 52 3.66 -6.69 -6.24
N ASP A 53 4.10 -7.93 -6.04
CA ASP A 53 3.65 -9.07 -6.86
C ASP A 53 2.14 -9.33 -6.65
N ARG A 54 1.65 -9.29 -5.42
CA ARG A 54 0.20 -9.37 -5.14
C ARG A 54 -0.58 -8.22 -5.75
N LEU A 55 -0.07 -7.00 -5.69
CA LEU A 55 -0.71 -5.86 -6.35
C LEU A 55 -0.84 -6.08 -7.85
N ARG A 56 0.23 -6.58 -8.48
CA ARG A 56 0.23 -6.88 -9.92
C ARG A 56 -0.81 -7.94 -10.27
N GLU A 57 -0.81 -9.06 -9.57
CA GLU A 57 -1.76 -10.16 -9.79
C GLU A 57 -3.20 -9.69 -9.63
N ARG A 58 -3.52 -8.96 -8.57
CA ARG A 58 -4.86 -8.43 -8.34
C ARG A 58 -5.28 -7.39 -9.38
N ALA A 59 -4.38 -6.52 -9.79
CA ALA A 59 -4.67 -5.49 -10.78
C ALA A 59 -4.91 -6.07 -12.19
N VAL A 60 -4.22 -7.16 -12.54
CA VAL A 60 -4.39 -7.84 -13.84
C VAL A 60 -5.62 -8.75 -13.83
N GLY A 61 -5.92 -9.41 -12.71
CA GLY A 61 -6.99 -10.42 -12.60
C GLY A 61 -8.37 -9.87 -12.22
N GLN A 62 -8.52 -8.57 -12.05
CA GLN A 62 -9.78 -8.04 -11.52
C GLN A 62 -10.91 -7.96 -12.54
N GLU A 63 -12.04 -8.55 -12.14
CA GLU A 63 -13.35 -8.15 -12.64
C GLU A 63 -13.60 -6.68 -12.30
N VAL A 64 -13.81 -5.89 -13.34
CA VAL A 64 -14.09 -4.47 -13.24
C VAL A 64 -15.40 -4.29 -12.46
N LEU A 65 -15.35 -3.79 -11.25
CA LEU A 65 -16.55 -3.31 -10.56
C LEU A 65 -17.11 -2.15 -11.42
N ALA A 66 -18.28 -2.36 -11.97
CA ALA A 66 -18.91 -1.45 -12.95
C ALA A 66 -19.09 0.00 -12.44
N SER A 67 -18.97 0.21 -11.11
CA SER A 67 -19.14 1.52 -10.45
C SER A 67 -17.85 2.29 -10.23
N LEU A 68 -16.67 1.70 -10.51
CA LEU A 68 -15.36 2.32 -10.25
C LEU A 68 -14.56 2.45 -11.56
N THR A 69 -13.83 3.54 -11.69
CA THR A 69 -12.82 3.67 -12.75
C THR A 69 -11.67 2.69 -12.50
N LEU A 70 -10.92 2.32 -13.55
CA LEU A 70 -9.73 1.46 -13.41
C LEU A 70 -8.70 2.05 -12.42
N ALA A 71 -8.51 3.37 -12.45
CA ALA A 71 -7.62 4.04 -11.50
C ALA A 71 -8.11 3.89 -10.05
N GLN A 72 -9.41 4.07 -9.80
CA GLN A 72 -9.99 3.89 -8.46
C GLN A 72 -9.87 2.44 -7.97
N GLN A 73 -10.00 1.47 -8.87
CA GLN A 73 -9.81 0.06 -8.54
C GLN A 73 -8.38 -0.26 -8.14
N VAL A 74 -7.39 0.24 -8.89
CA VAL A 74 -5.97 0.08 -8.55
C VAL A 74 -5.68 0.71 -7.18
N ILE A 75 -6.16 1.91 -6.92
CA ILE A 75 -6.02 2.59 -5.63
C ILE A 75 -6.64 1.75 -4.50
N LYS A 76 -7.85 1.22 -4.72
CA LYS A 76 -8.50 0.34 -3.74
C LYS A 76 -7.68 -0.89 -3.44
N ILE A 77 -7.14 -1.57 -4.46
CA ILE A 77 -6.27 -2.73 -4.29
C ILE A 77 -5.05 -2.39 -3.44
N VAL A 78 -4.38 -1.27 -3.72
CA VAL A 78 -3.22 -0.81 -2.94
C VAL A 78 -3.60 -0.59 -1.48
N CYS A 79 -4.72 0.09 -1.23
CA CYS A 79 -5.21 0.34 0.14
C CYS A 79 -5.55 -0.97 0.86
N ASP A 80 -6.23 -1.90 0.21
CA ASP A 80 -6.59 -3.20 0.76
C ASP A 80 -5.34 -4.03 1.12
N GLU A 81 -4.35 -4.07 0.22
CA GLU A 81 -3.09 -4.80 0.46
C GLU A 81 -2.22 -4.14 1.56
N LEU A 82 -2.21 -2.81 1.65
CA LEU A 82 -1.54 -2.12 2.75
C LEU A 82 -2.23 -2.41 4.08
N THR A 83 -3.55 -2.42 4.11
CA THR A 83 -4.34 -2.76 5.30
C THR A 83 -4.05 -4.19 5.75
N ALA A 84 -4.03 -5.15 4.82
CA ALA A 84 -3.69 -6.54 5.11
C ALA A 84 -2.25 -6.70 5.63
N LEU A 85 -1.31 -5.94 5.06
CA LEU A 85 0.10 -5.96 5.48
C LEU A 85 0.28 -5.43 6.91
N LEU A 86 -0.48 -4.41 7.30
CA LEU A 86 -0.44 -3.80 8.63
C LEU A 86 -1.26 -4.56 9.69
N GLY A 87 -2.11 -5.49 9.26
CA GLY A 87 -3.04 -6.23 10.10
C GLY A 87 -4.47 -5.69 9.96
N GLU A 88 -5.40 -6.58 9.65
CA GLU A 88 -6.80 -6.21 9.36
C GLU A 88 -7.57 -5.81 10.61
N GLU A 89 -7.17 -6.30 11.77
CA GLU A 89 -7.82 -6.02 13.05
C GLU A 89 -6.90 -5.22 13.98
N GLY A 90 -7.44 -4.16 14.54
CA GLY A 90 -6.78 -3.45 15.63
C GLY A 90 -6.66 -4.35 16.85
N ARG A 91 -5.46 -4.48 17.40
CA ARG A 91 -5.24 -5.19 18.66
C ARG A 91 -4.96 -4.19 19.77
N GLU A 92 -5.66 -4.37 20.87
CA GLU A 92 -5.36 -3.62 22.08
C GLU A 92 -4.10 -4.17 22.76
N LEU A 93 -3.41 -3.30 23.50
CA LEU A 93 -2.27 -3.71 24.31
C LEU A 93 -2.75 -4.62 25.45
N GLU A 94 -2.18 -5.81 25.56
CA GLU A 94 -2.42 -6.70 26.69
C GLU A 94 -1.63 -6.22 27.92
N LEU A 95 -2.27 -5.42 28.75
CA LEU A 95 -1.69 -4.90 29.99
C LEU A 95 -2.10 -5.80 31.17
N ARG A 96 -1.63 -7.05 31.19
CA ARG A 96 -1.94 -8.02 32.25
C ARG A 96 -0.73 -8.25 33.13
N GLY A 97 -0.93 -8.30 34.44
CA GLY A 97 0.09 -8.62 35.41
C GLY A 97 0.28 -7.57 36.51
N ARG A 98 1.14 -7.88 37.47
CA ARG A 98 1.45 -6.99 38.61
C ARG A 98 2.27 -5.77 38.18
N LEU A 99 3.12 -5.93 37.18
CA LEU A 99 3.98 -4.89 36.62
C LEU A 99 3.94 -5.02 35.11
N VAL A 100 3.64 -3.92 34.44
CA VAL A 100 3.68 -3.83 32.97
C VAL A 100 4.65 -2.71 32.62
N ALA A 101 5.68 -3.04 31.82
CA ALA A 101 6.63 -2.07 31.31
C ALA A 101 6.40 -1.88 29.80
N ILE A 102 6.29 -0.63 29.35
CA ILE A 102 6.16 -0.26 27.94
C ILE A 102 7.35 0.60 27.57
N LEU A 103 8.12 0.14 26.56
CA LEU A 103 9.24 0.89 26.01
C LEU A 103 8.82 1.53 24.69
N PHE A 104 8.82 2.86 24.67
CA PHE A 104 8.65 3.63 23.43
C PHE A 104 10.02 3.89 22.81
N CYS A 105 10.24 3.42 21.59
CA CYS A 105 11.46 3.67 20.85
C CYS A 105 11.12 4.08 19.40
N GLY A 106 11.95 4.93 18.85
CA GLY A 106 11.77 5.45 17.49
C GLY A 106 12.54 6.74 17.30
N LEU A 107 12.32 7.34 16.15
CA LEU A 107 12.92 8.62 15.77
C LEU A 107 11.93 9.76 15.98
#